data_36f74313a8744502ff4dd3ccfaaa034b
#
_entry.id   36f74313a8744502ff4dd3ccfaaa034b
#
_cell.length_a   1.000
_cell.length_b   1.000
_cell.length_c   1.000
_cell.angle_alpha   90.00
_cell.angle_beta   90.00
_cell.angle_gamma   90.00
#
_symmetry.space_group_name_H-M   'P 1'
#
loop_
_entity.id
_entity.type
_entity.pdbx_description
1 polymer ?
#
loop_
_entity_poly.entity_id
_entity_poly.type
_entity_poly.pdbx_seq_one_letter_code
_entity_poly.pdbx_strand_id
1 'polypeptide(L)'
;YSRPLLCVDRPQIEQYLLEEGIRWVEDGTNQELDYTRNQIRHGLLAPMERVMPGCVARMAGTAARLSEVESYLEQELHKAEEQYLQMEKDCIRIRLEAFDELHPAMQKMLVRRALEHLPGGLRDVEAFHVEQICLLAYGKRGSRILLPSKNTAVLEYDGIVLKQGYGINRDDGIIFCGRTGTYEFQGARYEVTVENRDKN
;
A
#
# COMPACT_ATOMS: atom_id res chain seq x y z
N TYR A 1 7.87 20.58 -14.35
CA TYR A 1 7.09 21.82 -14.11
C TYR A 1 7.56 22.44 -12.80
N SER A 2 8.02 23.69 -12.84
CA SER A 2 8.39 24.44 -11.63
C SER A 2 7.22 25.34 -11.19
N ARG A 3 6.96 25.38 -9.88
CA ARG A 3 5.95 26.26 -9.28
C ARG A 3 6.60 27.12 -8.19
N PRO A 4 7.34 28.17 -8.55
CA PRO A 4 8.19 28.93 -7.62
C PRO A 4 7.38 29.67 -6.54
N LEU A 5 6.09 29.97 -6.77
CA LEU A 5 5.25 30.70 -5.81
C LEU A 5 4.60 29.81 -4.74
N LEU A 6 4.91 28.49 -4.69
CA LEU A 6 4.38 27.62 -3.62
C LEU A 6 4.96 27.91 -2.23
N CYS A 7 6.08 28.63 -2.16
CA CYS A 7 6.74 28.99 -0.89
C CYS A 7 6.20 30.26 -0.24
N VAL A 8 5.27 30.97 -0.89
CA VAL A 8 4.67 32.23 -0.40
C VAL A 8 3.15 32.15 -0.36
N ASP A 9 2.55 32.84 0.59
CA ASP A 9 1.11 32.93 0.72
C ASP A 9 0.52 33.99 -0.20
N ARG A 10 -0.76 33.82 -0.61
CA ARG A 10 -1.45 34.78 -1.46
C ARG A 10 -1.44 36.22 -0.91
N PRO A 11 -1.68 36.46 0.37
CA PRO A 11 -1.57 37.81 0.97
C PRO A 11 -0.17 38.43 0.78
N GLN A 12 0.88 37.65 0.91
CA GLN A 12 2.26 38.13 0.68
C GLN A 12 2.51 38.52 -0.77
N ILE A 13 1.94 37.75 -1.71
CA ILE A 13 2.01 38.07 -3.15
C ILE A 13 1.25 39.35 -3.44
N GLU A 14 0.03 39.50 -2.91
CA GLU A 14 -0.80 40.68 -3.10
C GLU A 14 -0.18 41.92 -2.49
N GLN A 15 0.44 41.80 -1.32
CA GLN A 15 1.19 42.90 -0.68
C GLN A 15 2.40 43.33 -1.54
N TYR A 16 3.20 42.39 -2.01
CA TYR A 16 4.32 42.66 -2.91
C TYR A 16 3.87 43.39 -4.18
N LEU A 17 2.79 42.91 -4.82
CA LEU A 17 2.25 43.52 -6.03
C LEU A 17 1.75 44.96 -5.79
N LEU A 18 1.15 45.23 -4.61
CA LEU A 18 0.74 46.58 -4.20
C LEU A 18 1.95 47.51 -4.00
N GLU A 19 3.00 47.03 -3.33
CA GLU A 19 4.22 47.81 -3.10
C GLU A 19 4.94 48.17 -4.41
N GLU A 20 4.94 47.24 -5.39
CA GLU A 20 5.55 47.44 -6.71
C GLU A 20 4.61 48.15 -7.71
N GLY A 21 3.38 48.48 -7.32
CA GLY A 21 2.40 49.17 -8.20
C GLY A 21 1.91 48.30 -9.37
N ILE A 22 2.04 46.98 -9.27
CA ILE A 22 1.65 46.02 -10.30
C ILE A 22 0.17 45.67 -10.15
N ARG A 23 -0.59 45.86 -11.23
CA ARG A 23 -2.00 45.46 -11.26
C ARG A 23 -2.12 43.98 -11.63
N TRP A 24 -2.99 43.27 -10.93
CA TRP A 24 -3.34 41.89 -11.25
C TRP A 24 -4.84 41.75 -11.53
N VAL A 25 -5.20 40.69 -12.22
CA VAL A 25 -6.58 40.35 -12.52
C VAL A 25 -7.01 39.19 -11.61
N GLU A 26 -8.15 39.33 -10.96
CA GLU A 26 -8.76 38.22 -10.27
C GLU A 26 -9.57 37.36 -11.25
N ASP A 27 -9.24 36.08 -11.29
CA ASP A 27 -10.02 35.09 -12.03
C ASP A 27 -11.32 34.82 -11.26
N GLY A 28 -12.48 35.16 -11.88
CA GLY A 28 -13.79 34.95 -11.29
C GLY A 28 -14.11 33.51 -10.91
N THR A 29 -13.46 32.52 -11.57
CA THR A 29 -13.63 31.11 -11.24
C THR A 29 -13.08 30.72 -9.86
N ASN A 30 -12.25 31.56 -9.25
CA ASN A 30 -11.75 31.35 -7.88
C ASN A 30 -12.86 31.41 -6.82
N GLN A 31 -14.02 31.98 -7.15
CA GLN A 31 -15.19 32.07 -6.25
C GLN A 31 -16.23 30.97 -6.54
N GLU A 32 -16.09 30.24 -7.63
CA GLU A 32 -17.04 29.18 -7.97
C GLU A 32 -16.87 27.99 -7.00
N LEU A 33 -17.96 27.64 -6.32
CA LEU A 33 -17.99 26.52 -5.35
C LEU A 33 -18.13 25.16 -6.02
N ASP A 34 -18.21 25.09 -7.34
CA ASP A 34 -18.33 23.83 -8.08
C ASP A 34 -17.05 22.99 -8.01
N TYR A 35 -15.91 23.62 -7.73
CA TYR A 35 -14.63 22.92 -7.56
C TYR A 35 -14.39 22.55 -6.11
N THR A 36 -14.14 21.26 -5.83
CA THR A 36 -13.81 20.73 -4.49
C THR A 36 -12.74 21.55 -3.76
N ARG A 37 -11.73 22.04 -4.50
CA ARG A 37 -10.67 22.89 -3.94
C ARG A 37 -11.23 24.19 -3.34
N ASN A 38 -12.15 24.85 -4.03
CA ASN A 38 -12.76 26.09 -3.57
C ASN A 38 -13.74 25.82 -2.41
N GLN A 39 -14.48 24.71 -2.45
CA GLN A 39 -15.31 24.27 -1.32
C GLN A 39 -14.47 24.09 -0.05
N ILE A 40 -13.32 23.42 -0.14
CA ILE A 40 -12.42 23.24 1.00
C ILE A 40 -11.87 24.60 1.47
N ARG A 41 -11.38 25.44 0.56
CA ARG A 41 -10.77 26.73 0.91
C ARG A 41 -11.77 27.65 1.60
N HIS A 42 -12.98 27.82 1.03
CA HIS A 42 -13.97 28.76 1.52
C HIS A 42 -14.91 28.15 2.56
N GLY A 43 -15.25 26.87 2.41
CA GLY A 43 -16.22 26.19 3.27
C GLY A 43 -15.61 25.58 4.52
N LEU A 44 -14.31 25.23 4.51
CA LEU A 44 -13.64 24.60 5.66
C LEU A 44 -12.49 25.44 6.22
N LEU A 45 -11.48 25.75 5.43
CA LEU A 45 -10.26 26.40 5.95
C LEU A 45 -10.53 27.83 6.44
N ALA A 46 -11.31 28.62 5.71
CA ALA A 46 -11.63 30.00 6.12
C ALA A 46 -12.50 30.06 7.40
N PRO A 47 -13.54 29.23 7.60
CA PRO A 47 -14.23 29.11 8.88
C PRO A 47 -13.32 28.63 10.02
N MET A 48 -12.46 27.63 9.79
CA MET A 48 -11.51 27.15 10.80
C MET A 48 -10.55 28.25 11.26
N GLU A 49 -10.00 29.01 10.32
CA GLU A 49 -9.08 30.12 10.62
C GLU A 49 -9.78 31.22 11.44
N ARG A 50 -11.08 31.48 11.22
CA ARG A 50 -11.87 32.43 12.02
C ARG A 50 -12.09 31.97 13.45
N VAL A 51 -12.34 30.67 13.65
CA VAL A 51 -12.58 30.08 14.98
C VAL A 51 -11.26 29.89 15.74
N MET A 52 -10.20 29.53 15.03
CA MET A 52 -8.90 29.24 15.61
C MET A 52 -7.78 29.88 14.76
N PRO A 53 -7.48 31.17 14.98
CA PRO A 53 -6.47 31.87 14.20
C PRO A 53 -5.11 31.15 14.18
N GLY A 54 -4.49 31.05 13.01
CA GLY A 54 -3.23 30.35 12.78
C GLY A 54 -3.36 28.82 12.68
N CYS A 55 -4.59 28.25 12.63
CA CYS A 55 -4.74 26.80 12.54
C CYS A 55 -4.24 26.27 11.20
N VAL A 56 -4.46 26.97 10.10
CA VAL A 56 -3.98 26.56 8.76
C VAL A 56 -2.45 26.53 8.71
N ALA A 57 -1.79 27.55 9.28
CA ALA A 57 -0.33 27.58 9.35
C ALA A 57 0.23 26.43 10.24
N ARG A 58 -0.44 26.12 11.35
CA ARG A 58 -0.05 24.97 12.20
C ARG A 58 -0.24 23.63 11.49
N MET A 59 -1.34 23.47 10.74
CA MET A 59 -1.57 22.27 9.91
C MET A 59 -0.48 22.13 8.85
N ALA A 60 -0.16 23.22 8.13
CA ALA A 60 0.91 23.23 7.14
C ALA A 60 2.28 22.89 7.75
N GLY A 61 2.61 23.45 8.90
CA GLY A 61 3.84 23.14 9.63
C GLY A 61 3.90 21.68 10.11
N THR A 62 2.76 21.08 10.48
CA THR A 62 2.70 19.65 10.82
C THR A 62 2.87 18.78 9.58
N ALA A 63 2.23 19.14 8.47
CA ALA A 63 2.40 18.43 7.20
C ALA A 63 3.87 18.47 6.72
N ALA A 64 4.54 19.62 6.82
CA ALA A 64 5.96 19.75 6.49
C ALA A 64 6.84 18.80 7.31
N ARG A 65 6.64 18.76 8.64
CA ARG A 65 7.39 17.84 9.51
C ARG A 65 7.11 16.36 9.20
N LEU A 66 5.86 16.01 8.87
CA LEU A 66 5.52 14.64 8.46
C LEU A 66 6.19 14.29 7.14
N SER A 67 6.26 15.24 6.20
CA SER A 67 6.94 15.02 4.91
C SER A 67 8.46 14.79 5.08
N GLU A 68 9.10 15.46 6.05
CA GLU A 68 10.51 15.19 6.38
C GLU A 68 10.70 13.78 6.94
N VAL A 69 9.79 13.33 7.83
CA VAL A 69 9.81 11.97 8.37
C VAL A 69 9.55 10.94 7.27
N GLU A 70 8.58 11.21 6.39
CA GLU A 70 8.28 10.36 5.24
C GLU A 70 9.50 10.22 4.32
N SER A 71 10.20 11.32 4.03
CA SER A 71 11.42 11.30 3.23
C SER A 71 12.52 10.43 3.87
N TYR A 72 12.67 10.46 5.18
CA TYR A 72 13.62 9.60 5.88
C TYR A 72 13.20 8.12 5.81
N LEU A 73 11.93 7.83 6.06
CA LEU A 73 11.40 6.47 5.98
C LEU A 73 11.53 5.89 4.55
N GLU A 74 11.36 6.72 3.51
CA GLU A 74 11.53 6.30 2.12
C GLU A 74 12.99 5.93 1.81
N GLN A 75 13.97 6.64 2.38
CA GLN A 75 15.38 6.28 2.25
C GLN A 75 15.69 4.94 2.94
N GLU A 76 15.15 4.70 4.13
CA GLU A 76 15.32 3.43 4.84
C GLU A 76 14.58 2.28 4.13
N LEU A 77 13.40 2.56 3.55
CA LEU A 77 12.66 1.61 2.74
C LEU A 77 13.46 1.20 1.50
N HIS A 78 14.12 2.13 0.82
CA HIS A 78 14.94 1.81 -0.35
C HIS A 78 16.08 0.82 -0.01
N LYS A 79 16.73 1.00 1.15
CA LYS A 79 17.73 0.04 1.64
C LYS A 79 17.11 -1.34 1.93
N ALA A 80 15.92 -1.35 2.52
CA ALA A 80 15.19 -2.57 2.79
C ALA A 80 14.75 -3.28 1.49
N GLU A 81 14.37 -2.53 0.45
CA GLU A 81 14.05 -3.08 -0.88
C GLU A 81 15.25 -3.84 -1.45
N GLU A 82 16.42 -3.23 -1.47
CA GLU A 82 17.65 -3.86 -1.98
C GLU A 82 18.01 -5.14 -1.22
N GLN A 83 17.74 -5.18 0.07
CA GLN A 83 18.08 -6.31 0.94
C GLN A 83 17.04 -7.43 0.88
N TYR A 84 15.73 -7.11 0.88
CA TYR A 84 14.66 -8.07 1.11
C TYR A 84 13.81 -8.38 -0.12
N LEU A 85 13.77 -7.51 -1.15
CA LEU A 85 12.99 -7.76 -2.35
C LEU A 85 13.83 -8.37 -3.46
N GLN A 86 13.34 -9.46 -4.01
CA GLN A 86 13.88 -10.08 -5.23
C GLN A 86 12.81 -10.01 -6.31
N MET A 87 13.14 -9.28 -7.38
CA MET A 87 12.30 -9.18 -8.57
C MET A 87 12.62 -10.34 -9.49
N GLU A 88 11.70 -11.28 -9.63
CA GLU A 88 11.77 -12.39 -10.56
C GLU A 88 10.89 -12.12 -11.79
N LYS A 89 11.01 -12.93 -12.84
CA LYS A 89 10.28 -12.69 -14.11
C LYS A 89 8.77 -12.59 -13.93
N ASP A 90 8.18 -13.45 -13.11
CA ASP A 90 6.73 -13.58 -12.97
C ASP A 90 6.24 -13.42 -11.52
N CYS A 91 7.14 -13.09 -10.59
CA CYS A 91 6.81 -12.92 -9.18
C CYS A 91 7.78 -11.98 -8.46
N ILE A 92 7.38 -11.57 -7.29
CA ILE A 92 8.20 -10.78 -6.36
C ILE A 92 8.34 -11.59 -5.08
N ARG A 93 9.54 -11.77 -4.64
CA ARG A 93 9.86 -12.50 -3.42
C ARG A 93 10.28 -11.53 -2.33
N ILE A 94 9.63 -11.61 -1.18
CA ILE A 94 10.04 -10.94 0.06
C ILE A 94 10.82 -11.98 0.87
N ARG A 95 12.12 -11.79 1.04
CA ARG A 95 12.98 -12.66 1.84
C ARG A 95 12.63 -12.54 3.31
N LEU A 96 12.52 -13.68 3.99
CA LEU A 96 12.17 -13.70 5.42
C LEU A 96 13.40 -13.72 6.35
N GLU A 97 14.59 -13.85 5.81
CA GLU A 97 15.82 -13.78 6.59
C GLU A 97 15.90 -12.40 7.26
N ALA A 98 15.84 -12.39 8.59
CA ALA A 98 15.79 -11.17 9.42
C ALA A 98 14.60 -10.20 9.13
N PHE A 99 13.54 -10.65 8.46
CA PHE A 99 12.35 -9.83 8.25
C PHE A 99 11.66 -9.43 9.57
N ASP A 100 11.71 -10.30 10.56
CA ASP A 100 11.19 -10.08 11.91
C ASP A 100 12.01 -9.08 12.73
N GLU A 101 13.27 -8.81 12.34
CA GLU A 101 14.09 -7.75 12.93
C GLU A 101 13.67 -6.35 12.49
N LEU A 102 12.97 -6.26 11.35
CA LEU A 102 12.46 -4.98 10.86
C LEU A 102 11.35 -4.45 11.77
N HIS A 103 11.38 -3.13 12.01
CA HIS A 103 10.29 -2.47 12.68
C HIS A 103 8.95 -2.75 11.94
N PRO A 104 7.82 -3.01 12.64
CA PRO A 104 6.54 -3.35 12.00
C PRO A 104 6.06 -2.35 10.94
N ALA A 105 6.35 -1.05 11.11
CA ALA A 105 6.06 -0.05 10.09
C ALA A 105 6.86 -0.31 8.80
N MET A 106 8.14 -0.67 8.92
CA MET A 106 9.00 -0.98 7.78
C MET A 106 8.57 -2.26 7.07
N GLN A 107 8.17 -3.30 7.82
CA GLN A 107 7.59 -4.52 7.25
C GLN A 107 6.36 -4.19 6.38
N LYS A 108 5.45 -3.36 6.89
CA LYS A 108 4.25 -2.93 6.16
C LYS A 108 4.60 -2.10 4.92
N MET A 109 5.55 -1.19 5.02
CA MET A 109 6.02 -0.37 3.90
C MET A 109 6.66 -1.25 2.82
N LEU A 110 7.48 -2.21 3.20
CA LEU A 110 8.14 -3.15 2.28
C LEU A 110 7.12 -4.04 1.55
N VAL A 111 6.15 -4.59 2.27
CA VAL A 111 5.05 -5.36 1.69
C VAL A 111 4.23 -4.49 0.72
N ARG A 112 3.91 -3.26 1.10
CA ARG A 112 3.18 -2.33 0.25
C ARG A 112 3.98 -2.01 -1.03
N ARG A 113 5.27 -1.78 -0.91
CA ARG A 113 6.17 -1.54 -2.04
C ARG A 113 6.23 -2.75 -2.98
N ALA A 114 6.32 -3.96 -2.44
CA ALA A 114 6.26 -5.17 -3.24
C ALA A 114 4.95 -5.30 -4.01
N LEU A 115 3.81 -4.95 -3.39
CA LEU A 115 2.50 -4.95 -4.05
C LEU A 115 2.39 -3.92 -5.18
N GLU A 116 3.07 -2.76 -5.08
CA GLU A 116 3.09 -1.74 -6.12
C GLU A 116 3.65 -2.25 -7.46
N HIS A 117 4.57 -3.19 -7.40
CA HIS A 117 5.19 -3.79 -8.58
C HIS A 117 4.35 -4.90 -9.23
N LEU A 118 3.26 -5.35 -8.59
CA LEU A 118 2.36 -6.34 -9.17
C LEU A 118 1.39 -5.72 -10.17
N PRO A 119 0.84 -6.51 -11.11
CA PRO A 119 -0.25 -6.07 -11.96
C PRO A 119 -1.43 -5.54 -11.16
N GLY A 120 -1.88 -4.33 -11.50
CA GLY A 120 -2.92 -3.61 -10.75
C GLY A 120 -2.39 -2.76 -9.58
N GLY A 121 -1.13 -2.92 -9.19
CA GLY A 121 -0.49 -2.13 -8.14
C GLY A 121 -1.29 -2.18 -6.82
N LEU A 122 -1.46 -1.01 -6.21
CA LEU A 122 -2.23 -0.85 -4.97
C LEU A 122 -3.74 -0.67 -5.18
N ARG A 123 -4.26 -0.84 -6.38
CA ARG A 123 -5.69 -0.71 -6.64
C ARG A 123 -6.46 -1.75 -5.83
N ASP A 124 -7.43 -1.28 -5.06
CA ASP A 124 -8.28 -2.09 -4.16
C ASP A 124 -7.49 -2.81 -3.04
N VAL A 125 -6.21 -2.45 -2.83
CA VAL A 125 -5.40 -2.95 -1.71
C VAL A 125 -5.64 -2.08 -0.49
N GLU A 126 -6.22 -2.68 0.55
CA GLU A 126 -6.46 -2.04 1.85
C GLU A 126 -5.36 -2.40 2.87
N ALA A 127 -5.30 -1.66 3.98
CA ALA A 127 -4.35 -1.90 5.06
C ALA A 127 -4.41 -3.33 5.60
N PHE A 128 -5.61 -3.90 5.67
CA PHE A 128 -5.86 -5.29 6.05
C PHE A 128 -5.07 -6.29 5.18
N HIS A 129 -5.00 -6.10 3.85
CA HIS A 129 -4.25 -7.00 2.98
C HIS A 129 -2.75 -6.98 3.31
N VAL A 130 -2.20 -5.80 3.57
CA VAL A 130 -0.80 -5.63 3.97
C VAL A 130 -0.53 -6.34 5.30
N GLU A 131 -1.42 -6.18 6.27
CA GLU A 131 -1.30 -6.82 7.58
C GLU A 131 -1.38 -8.36 7.48
N GLN A 132 -2.27 -8.88 6.66
CA GLN A 132 -2.39 -10.32 6.42
C GLN A 132 -1.09 -10.89 5.79
N ILE A 133 -0.46 -10.17 4.87
CA ILE A 133 0.83 -10.59 4.29
C ILE A 133 1.94 -10.57 5.35
N CYS A 134 2.01 -9.54 6.20
CA CYS A 134 2.96 -9.52 7.30
C CYS A 134 2.75 -10.71 8.25
N LEU A 135 1.50 -11.05 8.58
CA LEU A 135 1.16 -12.20 9.42
C LEU A 135 1.48 -13.54 8.73
N LEU A 136 1.42 -13.59 7.40
CA LEU A 136 1.74 -14.79 6.64
C LEU A 136 3.18 -15.24 6.88
N ALA A 137 4.13 -14.33 7.15
CA ALA A 137 5.51 -14.62 7.49
C ALA A 137 5.66 -15.62 8.66
N TYR A 138 4.70 -15.61 9.59
CA TYR A 138 4.66 -16.46 10.78
C TYR A 138 3.74 -17.68 10.61
N GLY A 139 3.21 -17.89 9.41
CA GLY A 139 2.28 -18.95 9.09
C GLY A 139 2.94 -20.30 8.81
N LYS A 140 2.13 -21.25 8.37
CA LYS A 140 2.63 -22.55 7.87
C LYS A 140 3.08 -22.42 6.42
N ARG A 141 4.17 -23.08 6.04
CA ARG A 141 4.63 -23.14 4.65
C ARG A 141 3.52 -23.63 3.72
N GLY A 142 3.39 -23.01 2.56
CA GLY A 142 2.29 -23.25 1.62
C GLY A 142 1.00 -22.48 1.93
N SER A 143 0.90 -21.78 3.07
CA SER A 143 -0.22 -20.87 3.33
C SER A 143 -0.25 -19.76 2.30
N ARG A 144 -1.46 -19.33 1.91
CA ARG A 144 -1.66 -18.34 0.88
C ARG A 144 -2.78 -17.37 1.21
N ILE A 145 -2.70 -16.19 0.64
CA ILE A 145 -3.69 -15.11 0.75
C ILE A 145 -4.05 -14.67 -0.66
N LEU A 146 -5.35 -14.58 -0.93
CA LEU A 146 -5.87 -14.01 -2.17
C LEU A 146 -5.90 -12.48 -2.05
N LEU A 147 -5.41 -11.82 -3.07
CA LEU A 147 -5.28 -10.37 -3.12
C LEU A 147 -6.11 -9.80 -4.28
N PRO A 148 -6.42 -8.49 -4.26
CA PRO A 148 -7.03 -7.80 -5.38
C PRO A 148 -6.27 -8.01 -6.70
N SER A 149 -6.91 -7.69 -7.83
CA SER A 149 -6.35 -7.79 -9.18
C SER A 149 -5.88 -9.21 -9.55
N LYS A 150 -6.46 -10.25 -8.94
CA LYS A 150 -6.08 -11.65 -9.11
C LYS A 150 -4.63 -11.95 -8.70
N ASN A 151 -4.09 -11.22 -7.78
CA ASN A 151 -2.79 -11.51 -7.20
C ASN A 151 -2.91 -12.48 -6.02
N THR A 152 -1.81 -13.13 -5.67
CA THR A 152 -1.73 -14.08 -4.54
C THR A 152 -0.40 -13.91 -3.83
N ALA A 153 -0.43 -13.94 -2.50
CA ALA A 153 0.74 -14.10 -1.65
C ALA A 153 0.83 -15.54 -1.15
N VAL A 154 2.00 -16.16 -1.26
CA VAL A 154 2.24 -17.55 -0.83
C VAL A 154 3.47 -17.58 0.06
N LEU A 155 3.38 -18.23 1.21
CA LEU A 155 4.54 -18.48 2.07
C LEU A 155 5.32 -19.69 1.59
N GLU A 156 6.51 -19.47 1.07
CA GLU A 156 7.47 -20.50 0.67
C GLU A 156 8.57 -20.67 1.73
N TYR A 157 9.58 -21.51 1.46
CA TYR A 157 10.63 -21.85 2.44
C TYR A 157 11.51 -20.64 2.80
N ASP A 158 11.83 -19.83 1.82
CA ASP A 158 12.80 -18.73 1.88
C ASP A 158 12.16 -17.34 1.83
N GLY A 159 10.84 -17.26 1.62
CA GLY A 159 10.19 -15.98 1.47
C GLY A 159 8.68 -16.03 1.27
N ILE A 160 8.09 -14.85 1.22
CA ILE A 160 6.72 -14.67 0.74
C ILE A 160 6.81 -14.34 -0.75
N VAL A 161 6.17 -15.15 -1.56
CA VAL A 161 6.10 -14.96 -3.01
C VAL A 161 4.79 -14.29 -3.37
N LEU A 162 4.89 -13.14 -4.00
CA LEU A 162 3.77 -12.37 -4.56
C LEU A 162 3.73 -12.59 -6.06
N LYS A 163 2.62 -13.04 -6.61
CA LYS A 163 2.48 -13.33 -8.05
C LYS A 163 1.07 -13.09 -8.55
N GLN A 164 0.94 -12.89 -9.86
CA GLN A 164 -0.35 -12.85 -10.51
C GLN A 164 -0.93 -14.27 -10.65
N GLY A 165 -2.24 -14.36 -10.53
CA GLY A 165 -2.97 -15.61 -10.62
C GLY A 165 -3.22 -16.24 -9.25
N TYR A 166 -4.28 -17.01 -9.16
CA TYR A 166 -4.66 -17.68 -7.91
C TYR A 166 -3.79 -18.89 -7.58
N GLY A 167 -2.73 -19.12 -8.37
CA GLY A 167 -1.72 -20.15 -8.08
C GLY A 167 -2.28 -21.54 -7.78
N ILE A 168 -3.45 -21.84 -8.31
CA ILE A 168 -3.89 -23.24 -8.42
C ILE A 168 -3.23 -23.75 -9.68
N ASN A 169 -1.96 -24.12 -9.58
CA ASN A 169 -1.49 -25.16 -10.46
C ASN A 169 -2.37 -26.35 -10.11
N ARG A 170 -3.21 -26.75 -11.05
CA ARG A 170 -3.97 -28.00 -10.90
C ARG A 170 -3.05 -29.20 -10.70
N ASP A 171 -1.75 -28.98 -10.83
CA ASP A 171 -0.72 -29.99 -10.71
C ASP A 171 -0.10 -30.11 -9.28
N ASP A 172 -0.39 -29.16 -8.34
CA ASP A 172 0.32 -29.09 -7.07
C ASP A 172 -0.42 -29.75 -5.89
N GLY A 173 -1.54 -30.40 -6.10
CA GLY A 173 -2.21 -31.08 -4.98
C GLY A 173 -3.47 -31.85 -5.36
N ILE A 174 -3.65 -32.96 -4.67
CA ILE A 174 -4.90 -33.70 -4.71
C ILE A 174 -5.86 -33.04 -3.70
N ILE A 175 -7.00 -32.55 -4.18
CA ILE A 175 -8.07 -32.10 -3.31
C ILE A 175 -8.90 -33.31 -2.90
N PHE A 176 -8.72 -33.77 -1.67
CA PHE A 176 -9.59 -34.78 -1.08
C PHE A 176 -10.90 -34.14 -0.66
N CYS A 177 -11.99 -34.47 -1.35
CA CYS A 177 -13.33 -33.97 -1.00
C CYS A 177 -13.94 -34.66 0.24
N GLY A 178 -13.12 -35.29 1.08
CA GLY A 178 -13.59 -36.04 2.26
C GLY A 178 -14.39 -37.29 1.92
N ARG A 179 -14.22 -37.86 0.74
CA ARG A 179 -14.89 -39.10 0.30
C ARG A 179 -13.88 -40.19 -0.02
N THR A 180 -14.20 -41.41 0.38
CA THR A 180 -13.47 -42.59 -0.07
C THR A 180 -13.61 -42.74 -1.58
N GLY A 181 -12.50 -42.98 -2.27
CA GLY A 181 -12.51 -43.13 -3.73
C GLY A 181 -11.11 -43.24 -4.32
N THR A 182 -11.06 -43.45 -5.61
CA THR A 182 -9.83 -43.50 -6.40
C THR A 182 -9.58 -42.16 -7.06
N TYR A 183 -8.38 -41.61 -6.88
CA TYR A 183 -7.94 -40.33 -7.41
C TYR A 183 -6.72 -40.52 -8.31
N GLU A 184 -6.70 -39.86 -9.45
CA GLU A 184 -5.52 -39.82 -10.32
C GLU A 184 -4.83 -38.45 -10.21
N PHE A 185 -3.49 -38.47 -9.98
CA PHE A 185 -2.66 -37.29 -9.90
C PHE A 185 -1.27 -37.58 -10.46
N GLN A 186 -0.81 -36.73 -11.38
CA GLN A 186 0.50 -36.87 -12.06
C GLN A 186 0.76 -38.26 -12.65
N GLY A 187 -0.27 -38.89 -13.21
CA GLY A 187 -0.19 -40.22 -13.81
C GLY A 187 -0.15 -41.38 -12.81
N ALA A 188 -0.20 -41.11 -11.51
CA ALA A 188 -0.33 -42.12 -10.47
C ALA A 188 -1.77 -42.23 -9.95
N ARG A 189 -2.20 -43.44 -9.61
CA ARG A 189 -3.53 -43.72 -9.08
C ARG A 189 -3.45 -43.91 -7.56
N TYR A 190 -4.26 -43.15 -6.81
CA TYR A 190 -4.32 -43.18 -5.36
C TYR A 190 -5.70 -43.71 -4.90
N GLU A 191 -5.71 -44.72 -4.04
CA GLU A 191 -6.91 -45.13 -3.33
C GLU A 191 -6.93 -44.44 -1.97
N VAL A 192 -8.00 -43.72 -1.70
CA VAL A 192 -8.19 -42.96 -0.45
C VAL A 192 -9.36 -43.54 0.30
N THR A 193 -9.15 -43.97 1.54
CA THR A 193 -10.18 -44.41 2.47
C THR A 193 -10.34 -43.36 3.56
N VAL A 194 -11.58 -42.88 3.76
CA VAL A 194 -11.91 -41.96 4.86
C VAL A 194 -12.48 -42.80 6.02
N GLU A 195 -11.74 -42.84 7.11
CA GLU A 195 -12.20 -43.49 8.36
C GLU A 195 -12.70 -42.40 9.31
N ASN A 196 -13.95 -42.53 9.78
CA ASN A 196 -14.47 -41.75 10.89
C ASN A 196 -13.82 -42.27 12.17
N ARG A 197 -12.92 -41.50 12.76
CA ARG A 197 -12.53 -41.74 14.16
C ARG A 197 -13.63 -41.15 15.05
N ASP A 198 -14.54 -41.99 15.52
CA ASP A 198 -15.38 -41.64 16.64
C ASP A 198 -14.48 -41.26 17.82
N LYS A 199 -14.68 -40.06 18.31
CA LYS A 199 -14.04 -39.61 19.55
C LYS A 199 -14.67 -40.37 20.71
N ASN A 200 -13.95 -41.32 21.28
CA ASN A 200 -14.14 -41.73 22.67
C ASN A 200 -13.54 -40.68 23.61
#